data_6d59138c1f61c16518767a4d23081743
#
_entry.id   6d59138c1f61c16518767a4d23081743
#
_cell.length_a   1.000
_cell.length_b   1.000
_cell.length_c   1.000
_cell.angle_alpha   90.00
_cell.angle_beta   90.00
_cell.angle_gamma   90.00
#
_symmetry.space_group_name_H-M   'P 1'
#
loop_
_entity.id
_entity.type
_entity.pdbx_description
1 polymer ?
#
loop_
_entity_poly.entity_id
_entity_poly.type
_entity_poly.pdbx_seq_one_letter_code
_entity_poly.pdbx_strand_id
1 'polypeptide(L)'
;MKSYFKFTILGCGSSGGVPRLGDLWGNCDPLEPKNSRLRCSLLVQKFGKSGVTNVLVDTTPDMRQQLISTSVGILDGVIYTHYHADHVNGIDDLRMIVLNQKKDCLFGLIMRLKSVY
;
A
#
# COMPACT_ATOMS: atom_id res chain seq x y z
N MET A 1 13.84 -24.13 8.24
CA MET A 1 13.78 -22.93 7.39
C MET A 1 13.94 -21.70 8.28
N LYS A 2 14.89 -20.87 7.94
CA LYS A 2 15.04 -19.59 8.63
C LYS A 2 13.90 -18.64 8.20
N SER A 3 13.36 -17.86 9.13
CA SER A 3 12.43 -16.80 8.80
C SER A 3 13.15 -15.66 8.08
N TYR A 4 12.45 -14.99 7.17
CA TYR A 4 12.97 -13.83 6.48
C TYR A 4 11.86 -12.80 6.21
N PHE A 5 12.28 -11.57 6.00
CA PHE A 5 11.39 -10.48 5.59
C PHE A 5 11.53 -10.20 4.11
N LYS A 6 10.41 -9.86 3.50
CA LYS A 6 10.36 -9.34 2.14
C LYS A 6 9.66 -7.99 2.17
N PHE A 7 10.32 -6.99 1.60
CA PHE A 7 9.78 -5.64 1.45
C PHE A 7 9.49 -5.37 -0.02
N THR A 8 8.26 -5.02 -0.33
CA THR A 8 7.85 -4.70 -1.69
C THR A 8 7.35 -3.27 -1.75
N ILE A 9 8.05 -2.43 -2.50
CA ILE A 9 7.57 -1.07 -2.78
C ILE A 9 6.43 -1.18 -3.77
N LEU A 10 5.21 -0.92 -3.31
CA LEU A 10 4.00 -1.00 -4.13
C LEU A 10 3.82 0.22 -5.01
N GLY A 11 4.35 1.33 -4.57
CA GLY A 11 4.38 2.59 -5.29
C GLY A 11 5.27 3.59 -4.59
N CYS A 12 5.82 4.52 -5.35
CA CYS A 12 6.70 5.57 -4.83
C CYS A 12 6.40 6.93 -5.48
N GLY A 13 5.23 7.08 -6.08
CA GLY A 13 4.79 8.33 -6.66
C GLY A 13 4.33 9.34 -5.62
N SER A 14 4.23 10.58 -6.04
CA SER A 14 3.64 11.67 -5.26
C SER A 14 2.12 11.48 -5.13
N SER A 15 1.46 12.40 -4.46
CA SER A 15 0.02 12.35 -4.20
C SER A 15 -0.85 12.21 -5.46
N GLY A 16 -0.38 12.71 -6.60
CA GLY A 16 -1.06 12.58 -7.88
C GLY A 16 -0.65 11.37 -8.71
N GLY A 17 0.42 10.68 -8.31
CA GLY A 17 1.04 9.63 -9.13
C GLY A 17 1.77 10.18 -10.37
N VAL A 18 2.25 9.29 -11.22
CA VAL A 18 2.82 9.63 -12.54
C VAL A 18 2.23 8.66 -13.56
N PRO A 19 1.53 9.13 -14.60
CA PRO A 19 1.12 10.52 -14.84
C PRO A 19 0.03 10.95 -13.84
N ARG A 20 -0.13 12.26 -13.68
CA ARG A 20 -1.31 12.80 -13.00
C ARG A 20 -2.52 12.78 -13.93
N LEU A 21 -3.70 12.89 -13.34
CA LEU A 21 -4.94 13.01 -14.12
C LEU A 21 -4.81 14.07 -15.22
N GLY A 22 -5.33 13.72 -16.39
CA GLY A 22 -5.15 14.56 -17.58
C GLY A 22 -3.90 14.22 -18.39
N ASP A 23 -3.29 13.07 -18.12
CA ASP A 23 -2.10 12.58 -18.83
C ASP A 23 -0.89 13.52 -18.68
N LEU A 24 -0.72 14.04 -17.47
CA LEU A 24 0.33 15.00 -17.15
C LEU A 24 1.57 14.28 -16.61
N TRP A 25 2.57 14.17 -17.46
CA TRP A 25 3.82 13.45 -17.17
C TRP A 25 4.93 14.32 -16.58
N GLY A 26 4.76 15.66 -16.56
CA GLY A 26 5.83 16.56 -16.17
C GLY A 26 7.03 16.43 -17.10
N ASN A 27 8.22 16.22 -16.53
CA ASN A 27 9.45 16.04 -17.30
C ASN A 27 9.73 14.58 -17.69
N CYS A 28 8.82 13.66 -17.35
CA CYS A 28 8.97 12.24 -17.71
C CYS A 28 8.55 11.99 -19.14
N ASP A 29 9.26 11.09 -19.83
CA ASP A 29 8.89 10.64 -21.18
C ASP A 29 7.61 9.78 -21.10
N PRO A 30 6.50 10.21 -21.73
CA PRO A 30 5.25 9.46 -21.70
C PRO A 30 5.31 8.14 -22.49
N LEU A 31 6.31 7.96 -23.35
CA LEU A 31 6.50 6.73 -24.12
C LEU A 31 7.24 5.64 -23.33
N GLU A 32 7.82 5.97 -22.18
CA GLU A 32 8.50 4.99 -21.33
C GLU A 32 7.57 4.51 -20.22
N PRO A 33 7.02 3.28 -20.31
CA PRO A 33 6.06 2.77 -19.33
C PRO A 33 6.63 2.69 -17.90
N LYS A 34 7.95 2.54 -17.77
CA LYS A 34 8.63 2.49 -16.47
C LYS A 34 8.61 3.81 -15.72
N ASN A 35 8.24 4.91 -16.37
CA ASN A 35 8.06 6.19 -15.70
C ASN A 35 6.77 6.28 -14.90
N SER A 36 5.82 5.36 -15.09
CA SER A 36 4.60 5.32 -14.31
C SER A 36 4.87 5.06 -12.83
N ARG A 37 4.19 5.78 -11.96
CA ARG A 37 4.30 5.60 -10.51
C ARG A 37 2.92 5.64 -9.87
N LEU A 38 2.60 4.60 -9.11
CA LEU A 38 1.45 4.59 -8.21
C LEU A 38 1.79 5.35 -6.93
N ARG A 39 0.77 5.69 -6.14
CA ARG A 39 0.97 6.39 -4.87
C ARG A 39 1.76 5.53 -3.89
N CYS A 40 2.39 6.18 -2.94
CA CYS A 40 3.40 5.61 -2.06
C CYS A 40 2.82 4.59 -1.08
N SER A 41 3.28 3.35 -1.14
CA SER A 41 2.89 2.28 -0.22
C SER A 41 3.96 1.19 -0.18
N LEU A 42 4.00 0.44 0.93
CA LEU A 42 4.96 -0.64 1.16
C LEU A 42 4.23 -1.87 1.70
N LEU A 43 4.52 -3.02 1.14
CA LEU A 43 4.10 -4.30 1.69
C LEU A 43 5.28 -4.95 2.41
N VAL A 44 5.08 -5.28 3.67
CA VAL A 44 6.06 -5.98 4.50
C VAL A 44 5.53 -7.39 4.75
N GLN A 45 6.30 -8.40 4.38
CA GLN A 45 5.96 -9.79 4.59
C GLN A 45 7.03 -10.47 5.42
N LYS A 46 6.60 -11.24 6.42
CA LYS A 46 7.48 -12.12 7.16
C LYS A 46 7.11 -13.56 6.82
N PHE A 47 8.07 -14.28 6.27
CA PHE A 47 7.93 -15.71 5.95
C PHE A 47 8.62 -16.53 7.05
N GLY A 48 7.93 -17.54 7.55
CA GLY A 48 8.44 -18.41 8.60
C GLY A 48 7.78 -19.78 8.59
N LYS A 49 8.15 -20.64 9.53
CA LYS A 49 7.63 -22.01 9.62
C LYS A 49 6.11 -22.07 9.81
N SER A 50 5.53 -21.11 10.49
CA SER A 50 4.09 -21.06 10.80
C SER A 50 3.27 -20.36 9.71
N GLY A 51 3.89 -19.89 8.64
CA GLY A 51 3.22 -19.22 7.54
C GLY A 51 3.76 -17.83 7.23
N VAL A 52 2.91 -16.99 6.66
CA VAL A 52 3.26 -15.65 6.20
C VAL A 52 2.46 -14.62 6.98
N THR A 53 3.14 -13.60 7.48
CA THR A 53 2.51 -12.41 8.05
C THR A 53 2.64 -11.26 7.06
N ASN A 54 1.51 -10.65 6.71
CA ASN A 54 1.43 -9.54 5.75
C ASN A 54 1.02 -8.25 6.46
N VAL A 55 1.84 -7.22 6.35
CA VAL A 55 1.53 -5.89 6.86
C VAL A 55 1.63 -4.88 5.73
N LEU A 56 0.57 -4.12 5.55
CA LEU A 56 0.51 -3.04 4.57
C LEU A 56 0.81 -1.70 5.24
N VAL A 57 1.68 -0.93 4.66
CA VAL A 57 1.94 0.46 5.07
C VAL A 57 1.22 1.38 4.11
N ASP A 58 0.23 2.08 4.63
CA ASP A 58 -0.72 2.96 3.95
C ASP A 58 -1.67 2.25 2.96
N THR A 59 -2.92 2.66 2.99
CA THR A 59 -3.95 2.26 2.04
C THR A 59 -4.14 3.38 1.02
N THR A 60 -3.37 3.35 -0.04
CA THR A 60 -3.49 4.36 -1.09
C THR A 60 -4.75 4.17 -1.93
N PRO A 61 -5.18 5.17 -2.70
CA PRO A 61 -6.24 4.98 -3.69
C PRO A 61 -5.92 3.90 -4.74
N ASP A 62 -4.64 3.53 -4.89
CA ASP A 62 -4.18 2.46 -5.79
C ASP A 62 -4.07 1.10 -5.12
N MET A 63 -4.50 0.96 -3.87
CA MET A 63 -4.34 -0.25 -3.06
C MET A 63 -4.80 -1.51 -3.77
N ARG A 64 -5.97 -1.48 -4.38
CA ARG A 64 -6.50 -2.63 -5.11
C ARG A 64 -5.53 -3.11 -6.17
N GLN A 65 -5.09 -2.23 -7.03
CA GLN A 65 -4.15 -2.51 -8.11
C GLN A 65 -2.80 -2.98 -7.58
N GLN A 66 -2.31 -2.34 -6.53
CA GLN A 66 -1.04 -2.67 -5.88
C GLN A 66 -1.06 -4.09 -5.31
N LEU A 67 -2.12 -4.48 -4.60
CA LEU A 67 -2.22 -5.81 -4.00
C LEU A 67 -2.51 -6.89 -5.05
N ILE A 68 -3.28 -6.59 -6.08
CA ILE A 68 -3.47 -7.52 -7.21
C ILE A 68 -2.13 -7.84 -7.86
N SER A 69 -1.27 -6.85 -8.07
CA SER A 69 0.05 -7.03 -8.69
C SER A 69 0.99 -7.93 -7.89
N THR A 70 0.80 -8.02 -6.58
CA THR A 70 1.57 -8.87 -5.68
C THR A 70 0.88 -10.18 -5.32
N SER A 71 -0.33 -10.40 -5.83
CA SER A 71 -1.16 -11.57 -5.51
C SER A 71 -1.44 -11.73 -4.01
N VAL A 72 -1.52 -10.62 -3.27
CA VAL A 72 -1.82 -10.61 -1.84
C VAL A 72 -3.28 -10.22 -1.62
N GLY A 73 -4.04 -11.10 -0.98
CA GLY A 73 -5.44 -10.90 -0.66
C GLY A 73 -5.74 -11.03 0.83
N ILE A 74 -4.71 -11.17 1.67
CA ILE A 74 -4.82 -11.32 3.12
C ILE A 74 -3.83 -10.36 3.78
N LEU A 75 -4.29 -9.61 4.77
CA LEU A 75 -3.46 -8.71 5.57
C LEU A 75 -3.67 -8.99 7.05
N ASP A 76 -2.60 -9.13 7.79
CA ASP A 76 -2.64 -9.26 9.25
C ASP A 76 -2.74 -7.90 9.93
N GLY A 77 -2.23 -6.87 9.29
CA GLY A 77 -2.30 -5.52 9.81
C GLY A 77 -2.07 -4.45 8.75
N VAL A 78 -2.50 -3.24 9.08
CA VAL A 78 -2.26 -2.03 8.31
C VAL A 78 -1.67 -0.97 9.21
N ILE A 79 -0.64 -0.33 8.74
CA ILE A 79 0.06 0.75 9.45
C ILE A 79 -0.07 2.02 8.61
N TYR A 80 -0.54 3.10 9.23
CA TYR A 80 -0.63 4.40 8.57
C TYR A 80 0.52 5.30 8.97
N THR A 81 1.18 5.87 7.98
CA THR A 81 2.25 6.86 8.20
C THR A 81 1.67 8.20 8.60
N HIS A 82 0.62 8.63 7.93
CA HIS A 82 -0.07 9.89 8.21
C HIS A 82 -1.44 9.92 7.52
N TYR A 83 -2.22 10.97 7.76
CA TYR A 83 -3.64 11.04 7.39
C TYR A 83 -3.95 11.62 5.99
N HIS A 84 -2.94 11.98 5.20
CA HIS A 84 -3.21 12.54 3.88
C HIS A 84 -3.97 11.55 2.99
N ALA A 85 -4.83 12.08 2.14
CA ALA A 85 -5.78 11.31 1.33
C ALA A 85 -5.09 10.26 0.44
N ASP A 86 -3.95 10.58 -0.13
CA ASP A 86 -3.18 9.67 -0.96
C ASP A 86 -2.57 8.49 -0.19
N HIS A 87 -2.56 8.54 1.14
CA HIS A 87 -2.11 7.47 2.03
C HIS A 87 -3.25 6.70 2.70
N VAL A 88 -4.46 7.24 2.71
CA VAL A 88 -5.57 6.69 3.49
C VAL A 88 -6.79 6.30 2.64
N ASN A 89 -7.04 6.98 1.54
CA ASN A 89 -8.33 6.88 0.85
C ASN A 89 -8.63 5.54 0.19
N GLY A 90 -7.69 4.61 0.14
CA GLY A 90 -7.95 3.23 -0.27
C GLY A 90 -8.53 2.34 0.84
N ILE A 91 -8.78 2.87 2.03
CA ILE A 91 -9.21 2.13 3.21
C ILE A 91 -10.45 1.27 2.97
N ASP A 92 -11.36 1.70 2.11
CA ASP A 92 -12.58 0.95 1.82
C ASP A 92 -12.31 -0.42 1.18
N ASP A 93 -11.23 -0.58 0.44
CA ASP A 93 -10.85 -1.86 -0.15
C ASP A 93 -10.45 -2.92 0.89
N LEU A 94 -10.20 -2.52 2.13
CA LEU A 94 -9.95 -3.47 3.22
C LEU A 94 -11.16 -4.36 3.50
N ARG A 95 -12.36 -3.99 3.09
CA ARG A 95 -13.55 -4.85 3.16
C ARG A 95 -13.30 -6.17 2.44
N MET A 96 -12.62 -6.15 1.30
CA MET A 96 -12.31 -7.37 0.54
C MET A 96 -11.30 -8.24 1.28
N ILE A 97 -10.35 -7.63 1.98
CA ILE A 97 -9.40 -8.35 2.83
C ILE A 97 -10.15 -9.09 3.95
N VAL A 98 -11.03 -8.39 4.64
CA VAL A 98 -11.85 -8.98 5.73
C VAL A 98 -12.70 -10.14 5.18
N LEU A 99 -13.32 -9.97 4.03
CA LEU A 99 -14.10 -11.03 3.39
C LEU A 99 -13.25 -12.26 3.03
N ASN A 100 -12.04 -12.04 2.49
CA ASN A 100 -11.15 -13.13 2.09
C ASN A 100 -10.70 -13.96 3.29
N GLN A 101 -10.35 -13.31 4.39
CA GLN A 101 -9.79 -13.99 5.56
C GLN A 101 -10.81 -14.35 6.63
N LYS A 102 -12.04 -13.86 6.51
CA LYS A 102 -13.17 -14.08 7.45
C LYS A 102 -12.84 -13.69 8.90
N LYS A 103 -11.96 -12.73 9.08
CA LYS A 103 -11.56 -12.15 10.36
C LYS A 103 -11.12 -10.71 10.18
N ASP A 104 -11.13 -9.95 11.25
CA ASP A 104 -10.72 -8.56 11.22
C ASP A 104 -9.22 -8.41 10.92
N CYS A 105 -8.89 -7.30 10.31
CA CYS A 105 -7.52 -6.85 10.12
C CYS A 105 -7.18 -5.86 11.22
N LEU A 106 -6.01 -6.02 11.84
CA LEU A 106 -5.55 -5.08 12.85
C LEU A 106 -5.08 -3.78 12.20
N PHE A 107 -5.56 -2.67 12.75
CA PHE A 107 -5.13 -1.33 12.36
C PHE A 107 -4.16 -0.77 13.39
N GLY A 108 -3.03 -0.27 12.93
CA GLY A 108 -2.08 0.46 13.75
C GLY A 108 -1.77 1.82 13.16
N LEU A 109 -2.01 2.89 13.93
CA LEU A 109 -1.47 4.21 13.64
C LEU A 109 -0.07 4.28 14.24
N ILE A 110 0.96 4.23 13.42
CA ILE A 110 2.32 4.52 13.88
C ILE A 110 2.51 6.02 14.12
N MET A 111 1.67 6.85 13.58
CA MET A 111 1.76 8.26 13.85
C MET A 111 0.93 8.69 15.03
N ARG A 112 1.61 9.25 16.00
CA ARG A 112 1.06 10.40 16.70
C ARG A 112 0.38 11.28 15.65
N LEU A 113 -0.93 11.38 15.76
CA LEU A 113 -1.61 12.59 15.35
C LEU A 113 -1.06 13.70 16.26
N LYS A 114 0.17 14.09 16.06
CA LYS A 114 0.53 15.42 16.46
C LYS A 114 -0.40 16.27 15.63
N SER A 115 -1.31 16.92 16.32
CA SER A 115 -2.09 17.96 15.71
C SER A 115 -1.13 18.82 14.91
N VAL A 116 -1.32 18.82 13.62
CA VAL A 116 -0.61 19.71 12.69
C VAL A 116 -1.28 21.08 12.74
N TYR A 117 -2.05 21.29 13.79
CA TYR A 117 -2.82 22.52 14.03
C TYR A 117 -2.28 23.24 15.23
#